data_6a8cf6b46753ed47a9837ed5874c9111
#
_entry.id   6a8cf6b46753ed47a9837ed5874c9111
#
_cell.length_a   1.000
_cell.length_b   1.000
_cell.length_c   1.000
_cell.angle_alpha   90.00
_cell.angle_beta   90.00
_cell.angle_gamma   90.00
#
_symmetry.space_group_name_H-M   'P 1'
#
loop_
_entity.id
_entity.type
_entity.pdbx_description
1 polymer ?
#
loop_
_entity_poly.entity_id
_entity_poly.type
_entity_poly.pdbx_seq_one_letter_code
_entity_poly.pdbx_strand_id
1 'polypeptide(L)'
;MKTIFTLILALFTLSCAPKSAEQTQSDKYTVEGTITVSKECDVEWLTRYEEKYIKALKERATVEPAECDVMFFGSSSIRLWKTLKEDFAPLTVVNRGYGGATLRDLHYNYETVMAHYKPKAFVFYCDNDLRTKPEIDIPVGELFDLARMLFNRIEQDYPGVPVYFLAMKHCKRREAIRDRQAMYNALMKEYAERSSNQLIYVDTCTPLQTADGEIDTTLFVEDNIHLNAEGYKRWVEILRPLLIK
;
A
#
# COMPACT_ATOMS: atom_id res chain seq x y z
N MET A 1 -52.31 -57.88 38.63
CA MET A 1 -51.41 -57.99 37.46
C MET A 1 -51.00 -56.54 37.14
N LYS A 2 -49.74 -56.13 37.48
CA LYS A 2 -49.18 -54.83 37.21
C LYS A 2 -48.01 -55.04 36.23
N THR A 3 -48.20 -54.57 35.05
CA THR A 3 -47.20 -54.66 33.97
C THR A 3 -46.25 -53.45 34.12
N ILE A 4 -44.96 -53.73 34.36
CA ILE A 4 -43.90 -52.71 34.44
C ILE A 4 -43.33 -52.51 33.04
N PHE A 5 -43.46 -51.33 32.50
CA PHE A 5 -42.78 -50.93 31.28
C PHE A 5 -41.39 -50.40 31.65
N THR A 6 -40.36 -51.09 31.22
CA THR A 6 -38.97 -50.61 31.35
C THR A 6 -38.61 -49.78 30.14
N LEU A 7 -38.37 -48.46 30.36
CA LEU A 7 -37.92 -47.51 29.35
C LEU A 7 -36.37 -47.60 29.24
N ILE A 8 -35.89 -48.12 28.14
CA ILE A 8 -34.44 -48.14 27.85
C ILE A 8 -34.08 -46.78 27.21
N LEU A 9 -33.35 -45.96 27.97
CA LEU A 9 -32.80 -44.69 27.50
C LEU A 9 -31.45 -44.96 26.83
N ALA A 10 -31.41 -44.93 25.50
CA ALA A 10 -30.16 -45.02 24.75
C ALA A 10 -29.46 -43.64 24.76
N LEU A 11 -28.38 -43.53 25.52
CA LEU A 11 -27.46 -42.40 25.46
C LEU A 11 -26.63 -42.49 24.18
N PHE A 12 -26.95 -41.64 23.22
CA PHE A 12 -26.02 -41.35 22.11
C PHE A 12 -24.95 -40.37 22.61
N THR A 13 -23.76 -40.88 22.93
CA THR A 13 -22.58 -40.02 23.10
C THR A 13 -22.05 -39.62 21.72
N LEU A 14 -22.31 -38.40 21.28
CA LEU A 14 -21.59 -37.82 20.17
C LEU A 14 -20.14 -37.58 20.62
N SER A 15 -19.24 -38.43 20.17
CA SER A 15 -17.81 -38.21 20.28
C SER A 15 -17.42 -37.19 19.21
N CYS A 16 -17.30 -35.94 19.58
CA CYS A 16 -16.58 -34.94 18.78
C CYS A 16 -15.07 -35.13 18.96
N ALA A 17 -14.47 -35.97 18.14
CA ALA A 17 -13.03 -35.96 18.02
C ALA A 17 -12.59 -34.66 17.32
N PRO A 18 -11.62 -33.91 17.83
CA PRO A 18 -11.11 -32.73 17.12
C PRO A 18 -10.41 -33.17 15.83
N LYS A 19 -10.91 -32.71 14.68
CA LYS A 19 -10.19 -32.86 13.40
C LYS A 19 -8.81 -32.23 13.54
N SER A 20 -7.76 -32.93 13.11
CA SER A 20 -6.40 -32.41 13.16
C SER A 20 -6.30 -31.08 12.34
N ALA A 21 -5.47 -30.17 12.78
CA ALA A 21 -5.29 -28.89 12.16
C ALA A 21 -4.89 -28.97 10.66
N GLU A 22 -4.24 -30.07 10.27
CA GLU A 22 -3.87 -30.33 8.85
C GLU A 22 -5.08 -30.66 7.96
N GLN A 23 -6.08 -31.34 8.46
CA GLN A 23 -7.25 -31.69 7.67
C GLN A 23 -8.18 -30.50 7.41
N THR A 24 -8.24 -29.53 8.34
CA THR A 24 -9.01 -28.30 8.17
C THR A 24 -8.38 -27.34 7.16
N GLN A 25 -7.07 -27.40 6.92
CA GLN A 25 -6.40 -26.52 5.96
C GLN A 25 -6.52 -27.04 4.53
N SER A 26 -6.51 -28.36 4.31
CA SER A 26 -6.69 -28.94 2.98
C SER A 26 -8.13 -28.78 2.45
N ASP A 27 -9.12 -28.94 3.31
CA ASP A 27 -10.54 -28.81 2.92
C ASP A 27 -10.96 -27.37 2.60
N LYS A 28 -10.17 -26.38 3.04
CA LYS A 28 -10.46 -24.96 2.82
C LYS A 28 -10.11 -24.49 1.39
N TYR A 29 -9.32 -25.26 0.66
CA TYR A 29 -8.79 -24.90 -0.65
C TYR A 29 -9.15 -25.86 -1.79
N THR A 30 -9.89 -26.94 -1.52
CA THR A 30 -10.47 -27.83 -2.54
C THR A 30 -11.79 -27.26 -3.06
N VAL A 31 -11.71 -26.17 -3.80
CA VAL A 31 -12.76 -25.84 -4.77
C VAL A 31 -12.38 -26.57 -6.06
N GLU A 32 -13.32 -27.29 -6.67
CA GLU A 32 -13.12 -27.82 -8.02
C GLU A 32 -12.91 -26.63 -8.99
N GLY A 33 -11.66 -26.38 -9.29
CA GLY A 33 -11.16 -25.27 -10.09
C GLY A 33 -9.79 -24.87 -9.58
N THR A 34 -8.88 -24.60 -10.46
CA THR A 34 -7.54 -24.13 -10.09
C THR A 34 -7.66 -22.73 -9.50
N ILE A 35 -7.74 -22.62 -8.16
CA ILE A 35 -7.50 -21.33 -7.51
C ILE A 35 -6.00 -21.08 -7.65
N THR A 36 -5.63 -20.23 -8.57
CA THR A 36 -4.29 -19.69 -8.61
C THR A 36 -4.19 -18.69 -7.45
N VAL A 37 -3.74 -19.16 -6.29
CA VAL A 37 -3.33 -18.27 -5.20
C VAL A 37 -2.18 -17.45 -5.78
N SER A 38 -2.33 -16.14 -5.87
CA SER A 38 -1.25 -15.30 -6.35
C SER A 38 -0.05 -15.49 -5.41
N LYS A 39 1.17 -15.56 -5.96
CA LYS A 39 2.41 -15.60 -5.16
C LYS A 39 2.46 -14.53 -4.06
N GLU A 40 1.72 -13.45 -4.23
CA GLU A 40 1.63 -12.32 -3.30
C GLU A 40 0.88 -12.62 -1.99
N CYS A 41 0.20 -13.78 -1.90
CA CYS A 41 -0.39 -14.29 -0.67
C CYS A 41 0.57 -15.25 0.07
N ASP A 42 1.75 -15.53 -0.49
CA ASP A 42 2.76 -16.39 0.12
C ASP A 42 3.57 -15.58 1.15
N VAL A 43 3.88 -16.21 2.29
CA VAL A 43 4.76 -15.62 3.32
C VAL A 43 6.14 -15.30 2.74
N GLU A 44 6.67 -16.15 1.85
CA GLU A 44 7.93 -15.91 1.15
C GLU A 44 7.87 -14.64 0.29
N TRP A 45 6.75 -14.39 -0.39
CA TRP A 45 6.56 -13.14 -1.10
C TRP A 45 6.56 -11.93 -0.17
N LEU A 46 5.84 -11.98 0.94
CA LEU A 46 5.75 -10.86 1.89
C LEU A 46 7.08 -10.54 2.56
N THR A 47 7.92 -11.54 2.78
CA THR A 47 9.26 -11.37 3.39
C THR A 47 10.39 -11.07 2.41
N ARG A 48 10.12 -11.06 1.08
CA ARG A 48 11.15 -10.89 0.02
C ARG A 48 11.99 -9.62 0.12
N TYR A 49 11.52 -8.62 0.86
CA TYR A 49 12.22 -7.35 1.05
C TYR A 49 12.91 -7.23 2.41
N GLU A 50 12.84 -8.26 3.27
CA GLU A 50 13.40 -8.19 4.64
C GLU A 50 14.87 -7.78 4.61
N GLU A 51 15.73 -8.52 3.94
CA GLU A 51 17.16 -8.21 3.88
C GLU A 51 17.49 -6.95 3.06
N LYS A 52 16.75 -6.71 2.00
CA LYS A 52 17.06 -5.61 1.07
C LYS A 52 16.67 -4.23 1.58
N TYR A 53 15.54 -4.14 2.29
CA TYR A 53 14.97 -2.85 2.68
C TYR A 53 14.48 -2.79 4.12
N ILE A 54 13.78 -3.82 4.59
CA ILE A 54 13.07 -3.77 5.87
C ILE A 54 14.03 -3.69 7.05
N LYS A 55 15.10 -4.47 7.01
CA LYS A 55 16.17 -4.41 8.01
C LYS A 55 16.79 -3.01 8.13
N ALA A 56 17.12 -2.40 6.99
CA ALA A 56 17.64 -1.02 6.98
C ALA A 56 16.62 0.01 7.49
N LEU A 57 15.32 -0.19 7.25
CA LEU A 57 14.28 0.66 7.81
C LEU A 57 14.20 0.51 9.34
N LYS A 58 14.32 -0.70 9.87
CA LYS A 58 14.36 -0.97 11.32
C LYS A 58 15.59 -0.30 11.96
N GLU A 59 16.77 -0.47 11.38
CA GLU A 59 18.02 0.14 11.86
C GLU A 59 17.94 1.67 11.87
N ARG A 60 17.45 2.29 10.79
CA ARG A 60 17.27 3.75 10.72
C ARG A 60 16.32 4.27 11.80
N ALA A 61 15.25 3.54 12.09
CA ALA A 61 14.31 3.93 13.14
C ALA A 61 14.96 3.99 14.55
N THR A 62 16.07 3.31 14.79
CA THR A 62 16.77 3.39 16.09
C THR A 62 17.57 4.68 16.30
N VAL A 63 17.88 5.41 15.22
CA VAL A 63 18.73 6.61 15.25
C VAL A 63 18.04 7.87 14.74
N GLU A 64 16.94 7.75 14.00
CA GLU A 64 16.18 8.89 13.53
C GLU A 64 15.25 9.42 14.65
N PRO A 65 15.06 10.74 14.78
CA PRO A 65 14.16 11.30 15.78
C PRO A 65 12.70 10.90 15.50
N ALA A 66 11.92 10.72 16.56
CA ALA A 66 10.50 10.39 16.44
C ALA A 66 9.68 11.52 15.81
N GLU A 67 9.94 12.76 16.26
CA GLU A 67 9.22 13.93 15.77
C GLU A 67 9.72 14.36 14.40
N CYS A 68 8.81 14.53 13.45
CA CYS A 68 9.11 15.09 12.13
C CYS A 68 7.90 15.88 11.60
N ASP A 69 8.17 16.83 10.69
CA ASP A 69 7.10 17.60 10.11
C ASP A 69 6.34 16.75 9.05
N VAL A 70 7.09 16.03 8.20
CA VAL A 70 6.47 15.21 7.15
C VAL A 70 7.17 13.86 7.03
N MET A 71 6.38 12.80 7.01
CA MET A 71 6.83 11.45 6.69
C MET A 71 6.40 11.07 5.28
N PHE A 72 7.36 10.83 4.41
CA PHE A 72 7.16 10.30 3.07
C PHE A 72 7.29 8.78 3.09
N PHE A 73 6.28 8.06 2.59
CA PHE A 73 6.31 6.60 2.58
C PHE A 73 5.65 6.00 1.33
N GLY A 74 5.90 4.72 1.10
CA GLY A 74 5.39 3.98 -0.04
C GLY A 74 6.49 3.31 -0.86
N SER A 75 6.49 3.49 -2.17
CA SER A 75 7.33 2.71 -3.08
C SER A 75 8.64 3.40 -3.50
N SER A 76 9.25 2.89 -4.57
CA SER A 76 10.55 3.33 -5.07
C SER A 76 10.63 4.81 -5.44
N SER A 77 9.54 5.43 -5.89
CA SER A 77 9.55 6.86 -6.21
C SER A 77 9.79 7.71 -4.97
N ILE A 78 9.33 7.27 -3.78
CA ILE A 78 9.69 7.94 -2.52
C ILE A 78 11.15 7.59 -2.16
N ARG A 79 11.55 6.32 -2.18
CA ARG A 79 12.90 5.90 -1.83
C ARG A 79 13.99 6.59 -2.63
N LEU A 80 13.75 6.77 -3.92
CA LEU A 80 14.73 7.33 -4.87
C LEU A 80 14.78 8.86 -4.89
N TRP A 81 13.93 9.53 -4.14
CA TRP A 81 13.94 10.99 -4.02
C TRP A 81 15.12 11.45 -3.16
N LYS A 82 16.27 11.59 -3.80
CA LYS A 82 17.55 11.83 -3.12
C LYS A 82 17.64 13.22 -2.47
N THR A 83 17.01 14.21 -3.09
CA THR A 83 16.99 15.62 -2.66
C THR A 83 15.81 15.96 -1.75
N LEU A 84 15.09 14.92 -1.22
CA LEU A 84 13.86 15.12 -0.46
C LEU A 84 14.01 16.11 0.70
N LYS A 85 15.11 16.06 1.44
CA LYS A 85 15.35 16.93 2.59
C LYS A 85 15.58 18.38 2.16
N GLU A 86 16.37 18.56 1.13
CA GLU A 86 16.70 19.86 0.53
C GLU A 86 15.45 20.48 -0.11
N ASP A 87 14.68 19.67 -0.82
CA ASP A 87 13.47 20.11 -1.54
C ASP A 87 12.38 20.62 -0.59
N PHE A 88 12.31 20.10 0.63
CA PHE A 88 11.31 20.51 1.61
C PHE A 88 11.86 21.29 2.80
N ALA A 89 13.13 21.72 2.75
CA ALA A 89 13.66 22.62 3.79
C ALA A 89 12.78 23.89 3.91
N PRO A 90 12.49 24.39 5.12
CA PRO A 90 13.09 24.01 6.41
C PRO A 90 12.40 22.86 7.17
N LEU A 91 11.43 22.16 6.56
CA LEU A 91 10.73 21.06 7.23
C LEU A 91 11.66 19.89 7.54
N THR A 92 11.46 19.28 8.70
CA THR A 92 12.07 17.99 9.03
C THR A 92 11.32 16.87 8.34
N VAL A 93 11.97 16.19 7.38
CA VAL A 93 11.33 15.12 6.62
C VAL A 93 12.00 13.77 6.84
N VAL A 94 11.18 12.73 6.87
CA VAL A 94 11.61 11.33 7.00
C VAL A 94 11.16 10.56 5.76
N ASN A 95 12.09 9.80 5.15
CA ASN A 95 11.81 8.97 3.98
C ASN A 95 11.71 7.50 4.39
N ARG A 96 10.50 6.95 4.37
CA ARG A 96 10.19 5.54 4.69
C ARG A 96 9.76 4.72 3.46
N GLY A 97 10.04 5.22 2.24
CA GLY A 97 9.82 4.49 1.00
C GLY A 97 10.80 3.34 0.80
N TYR A 98 10.35 2.26 0.15
CA TYR A 98 11.24 1.17 -0.27
C TYR A 98 10.87 0.62 -1.65
N GLY A 99 11.86 0.06 -2.34
CA GLY A 99 11.74 -0.31 -3.75
C GLY A 99 10.81 -1.49 -3.98
N GLY A 100 9.89 -1.36 -4.93
CA GLY A 100 8.98 -2.42 -5.33
C GLY A 100 7.80 -2.67 -4.39
N ALA A 101 7.66 -1.87 -3.32
CA ALA A 101 6.54 -1.99 -2.39
C ALA A 101 5.19 -1.95 -3.11
N THR A 102 4.32 -2.88 -2.76
CA THR A 102 2.89 -2.89 -3.07
C THR A 102 2.10 -2.49 -1.82
N LEU A 103 0.79 -2.27 -1.95
CA LEU A 103 -0.06 -2.03 -0.78
C LEU A 103 -0.06 -3.22 0.18
N ARG A 104 -0.02 -4.48 -0.33
CA ARG A 104 0.11 -5.66 0.53
C ARG A 104 1.41 -5.67 1.32
N ASP A 105 2.52 -5.27 0.70
CA ASP A 105 3.80 -5.11 1.40
C ASP A 105 3.73 -4.05 2.49
N LEU A 106 3.05 -2.94 2.24
CA LEU A 106 2.88 -1.87 3.21
C LEU A 106 2.00 -2.28 4.38
N HIS A 107 0.95 -3.07 4.15
CA HIS A 107 0.15 -3.67 5.22
C HIS A 107 0.98 -4.63 6.08
N TYR A 108 1.73 -5.53 5.44
CA TYR A 108 2.56 -6.51 6.14
C TYR A 108 3.67 -5.85 6.97
N ASN A 109 4.31 -4.82 6.43
CA ASN A 109 5.42 -4.12 7.08
C ASN A 109 4.98 -2.82 7.78
N TYR A 110 3.70 -2.64 8.04
CA TYR A 110 3.14 -1.39 8.57
C TYR A 110 3.87 -0.90 9.81
N GLU A 111 4.02 -1.75 10.82
CA GLU A 111 4.71 -1.42 12.07
C GLU A 111 6.17 -0.99 11.87
N THR A 112 6.84 -1.58 10.88
CA THR A 112 8.22 -1.20 10.56
C THR A 112 8.26 0.14 9.80
N VAL A 113 7.33 0.37 8.88
CA VAL A 113 7.26 1.61 8.10
C VAL A 113 6.92 2.79 9.00
N MET A 114 5.90 2.64 9.84
CA MET A 114 5.46 3.69 10.78
C MET A 114 6.40 3.82 11.98
N ALA A 115 6.93 2.69 12.49
CA ALA A 115 7.85 2.62 13.65
C ALA A 115 7.39 3.50 14.82
N HIS A 116 8.27 4.37 15.33
CA HIS A 116 8.01 5.28 16.46
C HIS A 116 7.72 6.73 16.01
N TYR A 117 7.61 6.96 14.70
CA TYR A 117 7.49 8.31 14.15
C TYR A 117 6.15 8.97 14.50
N LYS A 118 6.22 10.30 14.73
CA LYS A 118 5.08 11.17 15.03
C LYS A 118 5.08 12.34 14.07
N PRO A 119 4.72 12.11 12.80
CA PRO A 119 4.70 13.17 11.79
C PRO A 119 3.50 14.10 12.01
N LYS A 120 3.64 15.36 11.55
CA LYS A 120 2.53 16.31 11.45
C LYS A 120 1.74 16.13 10.14
N ALA A 121 2.34 15.45 9.14
CA ALA A 121 1.69 15.11 7.88
C ALA A 121 2.35 13.86 7.27
N PHE A 122 1.58 13.10 6.50
CA PHE A 122 2.07 12.02 5.66
C PHE A 122 2.01 12.40 4.19
N VAL A 123 2.98 11.93 3.40
CA VAL A 123 2.94 11.94 1.93
C VAL A 123 3.12 10.51 1.45
N PHE A 124 2.15 10.02 0.70
CA PHE A 124 2.07 8.64 0.26
C PHE A 124 2.13 8.51 -1.26
N TYR A 125 2.96 7.58 -1.75
CA TYR A 125 2.99 7.17 -3.14
C TYR A 125 3.30 5.69 -3.30
N CYS A 126 2.42 4.96 -4.02
CA CYS A 126 2.65 3.56 -4.40
C CYS A 126 2.02 3.27 -5.77
N ASP A 127 2.77 2.57 -6.64
CA ASP A 127 2.34 2.30 -8.02
C ASP A 127 2.69 0.87 -8.51
N ASN A 128 3.05 -0.05 -7.61
CA ASN A 128 3.54 -1.37 -8.01
C ASN A 128 2.47 -2.47 -8.03
N ASP A 129 1.24 -2.17 -7.64
CA ASP A 129 0.16 -3.15 -7.55
C ASP A 129 -0.44 -3.46 -8.92
N LEU A 130 -0.66 -2.44 -9.76
CA LEU A 130 -1.12 -2.61 -11.13
C LEU A 130 0.03 -3.01 -12.04
N ARG A 131 -0.12 -4.14 -12.73
CA ARG A 131 0.95 -4.72 -13.54
C ARG A 131 0.47 -5.14 -14.93
N THR A 132 1.42 -5.24 -15.84
CA THR A 132 1.18 -5.77 -17.19
C THR A 132 1.20 -7.29 -17.24
N LYS A 133 1.64 -7.95 -16.17
CA LYS A 133 1.71 -9.41 -16.05
C LYS A 133 0.50 -9.92 -15.28
N PRO A 134 -0.41 -10.66 -15.94
CA PRO A 134 -1.68 -11.09 -15.32
C PRO A 134 -1.52 -11.90 -14.03
N GLU A 135 -0.45 -12.69 -13.93
CA GLU A 135 -0.19 -13.58 -12.80
C GLU A 135 0.17 -12.88 -11.48
N ILE A 136 0.48 -11.59 -11.55
CA ILE A 136 0.85 -10.77 -10.38
C ILE A 136 0.09 -9.45 -10.35
N ASP A 137 -0.92 -9.33 -11.18
CA ASP A 137 -1.77 -8.16 -11.28
C ASP A 137 -3.01 -8.31 -10.40
N ILE A 138 -3.58 -7.20 -9.94
CA ILE A 138 -4.81 -7.20 -9.17
C ILE A 138 -5.87 -6.29 -9.81
N PRO A 139 -7.16 -6.58 -9.63
CA PRO A 139 -8.23 -5.68 -10.05
C PRO A 139 -8.13 -4.31 -9.39
N VAL A 140 -8.51 -3.26 -10.10
CA VAL A 140 -8.49 -1.88 -9.57
C VAL A 140 -9.35 -1.74 -8.30
N GLY A 141 -10.49 -2.45 -8.24
CA GLY A 141 -11.35 -2.46 -7.05
C GLY A 141 -10.66 -3.06 -5.82
N GLU A 142 -9.91 -4.15 -5.99
CA GLU A 142 -9.13 -4.75 -4.90
C GLU A 142 -8.00 -3.80 -4.44
N LEU A 143 -7.31 -3.15 -5.37
CA LEU A 143 -6.31 -2.14 -5.05
C LEU A 143 -6.91 -0.99 -4.25
N PHE A 144 -8.11 -0.53 -4.65
CA PHE A 144 -8.84 0.52 -3.95
C PHE A 144 -9.20 0.11 -2.51
N ASP A 145 -9.67 -1.12 -2.31
CA ASP A 145 -9.99 -1.62 -0.97
C ASP A 145 -8.75 -1.75 -0.08
N LEU A 146 -7.62 -2.22 -0.62
CA LEU A 146 -6.35 -2.25 0.09
C LEU A 146 -5.90 -0.83 0.50
N ALA A 147 -6.06 0.16 -0.38
CA ALA A 147 -5.74 1.56 -0.05
C ALA A 147 -6.63 2.09 1.07
N ARG A 148 -7.94 1.86 1.01
CA ARG A 148 -8.88 2.27 2.07
C ARG A 148 -8.52 1.65 3.42
N MET A 149 -8.20 0.36 3.43
CA MET A 149 -7.77 -0.32 4.66
C MET A 149 -6.51 0.31 5.27
N LEU A 150 -5.53 0.66 4.42
CA LEU A 150 -4.30 1.31 4.87
C LEU A 150 -4.57 2.69 5.47
N PHE A 151 -5.36 3.52 4.79
CA PHE A 151 -5.65 4.88 5.26
C PHE A 151 -6.57 4.89 6.47
N ASN A 152 -7.54 3.97 6.57
CA ASN A 152 -8.35 3.80 7.79
C ASN A 152 -7.48 3.41 8.99
N ARG A 153 -6.48 2.56 8.80
CA ARG A 153 -5.54 2.21 9.86
C ARG A 153 -4.70 3.41 10.28
N ILE A 154 -4.20 4.19 9.32
CA ILE A 154 -3.45 5.42 9.62
C ILE A 154 -4.32 6.43 10.36
N GLU A 155 -5.58 6.59 10.01
CA GLU A 155 -6.52 7.48 10.71
C GLU A 155 -6.74 7.05 12.17
N GLN A 156 -6.80 5.74 12.43
CA GLN A 156 -6.92 5.20 13.79
C GLN A 156 -5.65 5.42 14.62
N ASP A 157 -4.48 5.19 14.04
CA ASP A 157 -3.20 5.28 14.74
C ASP A 157 -2.69 6.72 14.87
N TYR A 158 -3.07 7.61 13.92
CA TYR A 158 -2.64 9.01 13.82
C TYR A 158 -3.84 9.94 13.58
N PRO A 159 -4.78 10.04 14.53
CA PRO A 159 -6.00 10.81 14.33
C PRO A 159 -5.71 12.30 14.06
N GLY A 160 -6.32 12.82 12.99
CA GLY A 160 -6.18 14.23 12.59
C GLY A 160 -4.90 14.59 11.84
N VAL A 161 -3.98 13.64 11.63
CA VAL A 161 -2.76 13.87 10.84
C VAL A 161 -3.07 13.72 9.35
N PRO A 162 -2.95 14.76 8.51
CA PRO A 162 -3.31 14.70 7.11
C PRO A 162 -2.41 13.74 6.33
N VAL A 163 -3.01 13.01 5.38
CA VAL A 163 -2.32 12.11 4.45
C VAL A 163 -2.48 12.65 3.03
N TYR A 164 -1.40 13.13 2.45
CA TYR A 164 -1.36 13.57 1.05
C TYR A 164 -1.12 12.34 0.17
N PHE A 165 -2.16 11.90 -0.49
CA PHE A 165 -2.12 10.81 -1.46
C PHE A 165 -1.69 11.35 -2.81
N LEU A 166 -0.51 10.96 -3.28
CA LEU A 166 -0.01 11.33 -4.60
C LEU A 166 -0.62 10.42 -5.67
N ALA A 167 -1.26 11.03 -6.66
CA ALA A 167 -1.83 10.31 -7.79
C ALA A 167 -0.78 9.42 -8.47
N MET A 168 -1.19 8.21 -8.82
CA MET A 168 -0.34 7.26 -9.52
C MET A 168 0.04 7.85 -10.89
N LYS A 169 1.33 8.07 -11.10
CA LYS A 169 1.85 8.65 -12.35
C LYS A 169 1.72 7.68 -13.51
N HIS A 170 1.41 8.21 -14.68
CA HIS A 170 1.58 7.49 -15.93
C HIS A 170 3.06 7.49 -16.33
N CYS A 171 3.56 6.38 -16.84
CA CYS A 171 4.94 6.25 -17.30
C CYS A 171 5.02 5.31 -18.50
N LYS A 172 6.00 5.53 -19.38
CA LYS A 172 6.10 4.79 -20.66
C LYS A 172 6.21 3.28 -20.46
N ARG A 173 6.91 2.83 -19.43
CA ARG A 173 7.06 1.40 -19.12
C ARG A 173 5.75 0.71 -18.76
N ARG A 174 4.74 1.48 -18.32
CA ARG A 174 3.43 0.99 -17.89
C ARG A 174 2.28 1.53 -18.73
N GLU A 175 2.55 1.99 -19.93
CA GLU A 175 1.54 2.58 -20.82
C GLU A 175 0.35 1.64 -21.07
N ALA A 176 0.58 0.34 -21.17
CA ALA A 176 -0.48 -0.66 -21.38
C ALA A 176 -1.51 -0.76 -20.23
N ILE A 177 -1.22 -0.19 -19.06
CA ILE A 177 -2.13 -0.16 -17.92
C ILE A 177 -2.55 1.26 -17.54
N ARG A 178 -2.33 2.24 -18.42
CA ARG A 178 -2.61 3.66 -18.17
C ARG A 178 -4.07 3.90 -17.76
N ASP A 179 -5.01 3.28 -18.46
CA ASP A 179 -6.45 3.45 -18.16
C ASP A 179 -6.81 2.94 -16.77
N ARG A 180 -6.18 1.85 -16.33
CA ARG A 180 -6.38 1.29 -14.99
C ARG A 180 -5.77 2.17 -13.91
N GLN A 181 -4.62 2.79 -14.18
CA GLN A 181 -4.02 3.79 -13.30
C GLN A 181 -4.92 5.03 -13.20
N ALA A 182 -5.47 5.49 -14.32
CA ALA A 182 -6.42 6.61 -14.34
C ALA A 182 -7.70 6.29 -13.56
N MET A 183 -8.25 5.08 -13.73
CA MET A 183 -9.42 4.61 -12.96
C MET A 183 -9.13 4.60 -11.45
N TYR A 184 -7.98 4.06 -11.05
CA TYR A 184 -7.58 4.07 -9.63
C TYR A 184 -7.43 5.49 -9.07
N ASN A 185 -6.79 6.39 -9.81
CA ASN A 185 -6.67 7.78 -9.42
C ASN A 185 -8.04 8.47 -9.26
N ALA A 186 -8.99 8.20 -10.16
CA ALA A 186 -10.35 8.73 -10.06
C ALA A 186 -11.09 8.21 -8.81
N LEU A 187 -10.99 6.91 -8.51
CA LEU A 187 -11.57 6.32 -7.30
C LEU A 187 -10.98 6.92 -6.03
N MET A 188 -9.65 7.10 -5.98
CA MET A 188 -8.98 7.69 -4.82
C MET A 188 -9.32 9.17 -4.63
N LYS A 189 -9.46 9.92 -5.72
CA LYS A 189 -9.92 11.32 -5.69
C LYS A 189 -11.32 11.42 -5.11
N GLU A 190 -12.27 10.64 -5.65
CA GLU A 190 -13.65 10.63 -5.18
C GLU A 190 -13.74 10.19 -3.70
N TYR A 191 -12.95 9.20 -3.30
CA TYR A 191 -12.88 8.75 -1.92
C TYR A 191 -12.37 9.84 -0.98
N ALA A 192 -11.31 10.56 -1.35
CA ALA A 192 -10.79 11.66 -0.56
C ALA A 192 -11.77 12.83 -0.43
N GLU A 193 -12.54 13.12 -1.50
CA GLU A 193 -13.54 14.20 -1.50
C GLU A 193 -14.80 13.86 -0.70
N ARG A 194 -15.21 12.59 -0.66
CA ARG A 194 -16.45 12.14 -0.01
C ARG A 194 -16.28 11.66 1.42
N SER A 195 -15.11 11.14 1.75
CA SER A 195 -14.86 10.64 3.09
C SER A 195 -14.46 11.79 4.02
N SER A 196 -14.95 11.74 5.26
CA SER A 196 -14.56 12.68 6.31
C SER A 196 -13.17 12.37 6.89
N ASN A 197 -12.42 11.50 6.24
CA ASN A 197 -11.08 11.12 6.66
C ASN A 197 -10.06 12.23 6.35
N GLN A 198 -8.88 12.07 6.90
CA GLN A 198 -7.77 13.01 6.76
C GLN A 198 -7.00 12.87 5.42
N LEU A 199 -7.56 12.14 4.43
CA LEU A 199 -6.95 11.90 3.13
C LEU A 199 -7.15 13.10 2.19
N ILE A 200 -6.05 13.57 1.60
CA ILE A 200 -6.02 14.68 0.64
C ILE A 200 -5.45 14.14 -0.67
N TYR A 201 -6.26 14.10 -1.71
CA TYR A 201 -5.78 13.72 -3.04
C TYR A 201 -4.95 14.84 -3.66
N VAL A 202 -3.77 14.50 -4.18
CA VAL A 202 -2.87 15.43 -4.87
C VAL A 202 -2.60 14.91 -6.28
N ASP A 203 -3.00 15.67 -7.28
CA ASP A 203 -2.71 15.33 -8.68
C ASP A 203 -1.23 15.56 -9.00
N THR A 204 -0.46 14.51 -8.89
CA THR A 204 0.96 14.45 -9.26
C THR A 204 1.18 13.73 -10.60
N CYS A 205 0.10 13.33 -11.27
CA CYS A 205 0.13 12.64 -12.55
C CYS A 205 0.10 13.63 -13.73
N THR A 206 -0.89 14.52 -13.76
CA THR A 206 -1.08 15.49 -14.86
C THR A 206 0.16 16.37 -15.12
N PRO A 207 0.88 16.88 -14.12
CA PRO A 207 2.09 17.69 -14.35
C PRO A 207 3.28 16.94 -14.96
N LEU A 208 3.19 15.61 -15.09
CA LEU A 208 4.17 14.77 -15.77
C LEU A 208 3.77 14.44 -17.22
N GLN A 209 2.78 15.16 -17.76
CA GLN A 209 2.30 14.99 -19.12
C GLN A 209 2.59 16.24 -19.96
N THR A 210 2.66 16.05 -21.27
CA THR A 210 2.69 17.15 -22.24
C THR A 210 1.34 17.87 -22.32
N ALA A 211 1.26 18.98 -22.99
CA ALA A 211 0.01 19.72 -23.20
C ALA A 211 -1.07 18.89 -23.92
N ASP A 212 -0.67 17.91 -24.72
CA ASP A 212 -1.56 17.00 -25.43
C ASP A 212 -1.99 15.79 -24.57
N GLY A 213 -1.58 15.77 -23.30
CA GLY A 213 -1.90 14.70 -22.35
C GLY A 213 -1.06 13.42 -22.50
N GLU A 214 0.00 13.45 -23.31
CA GLU A 214 0.93 12.34 -23.45
C GLU A 214 1.96 12.31 -22.33
N ILE A 215 2.60 11.15 -22.11
CA ILE A 215 3.64 11.01 -21.10
C ILE A 215 4.88 11.80 -21.54
N ASP A 216 5.29 12.79 -20.74
CA ASP A 216 6.55 13.50 -21.00
C ASP A 216 7.74 12.65 -20.53
N THR A 217 8.30 11.89 -21.48
CA THR A 217 9.42 10.98 -21.20
C THR A 217 10.69 11.67 -20.74
N THR A 218 10.83 12.99 -20.99
CA THR A 218 12.00 13.78 -20.54
C THR A 218 12.08 13.96 -19.03
N LEU A 219 10.99 13.68 -18.30
CA LEU A 219 10.89 13.77 -16.85
C LEU A 219 11.27 12.44 -16.13
N PHE A 220 11.68 11.43 -16.89
CA PHE A 220 12.01 10.11 -16.37
C PHE A 220 13.48 9.76 -16.64
N VAL A 221 14.03 8.86 -15.85
CA VAL A 221 15.32 8.22 -16.14
C VAL A 221 15.15 7.14 -17.23
N GLU A 222 16.26 6.55 -17.69
CA GLU A 222 16.29 5.58 -18.80
C GLU A 222 15.33 4.40 -18.66
N ASP A 223 14.95 4.02 -17.42
CA ASP A 223 14.02 2.91 -17.18
C ASP A 223 12.56 3.25 -17.52
N ASN A 224 12.25 4.50 -17.80
CA ASN A 224 10.91 5.01 -18.13
C ASN A 224 9.83 4.73 -17.06
N ILE A 225 10.26 4.60 -15.79
CA ILE A 225 9.40 4.43 -14.61
C ILE A 225 9.71 5.51 -13.58
N HIS A 226 10.99 5.67 -13.22
CA HIS A 226 11.40 6.54 -12.13
C HIS A 226 11.66 7.95 -12.64
N LEU A 227 11.29 8.92 -11.82
CA LEU A 227 11.49 10.33 -12.11
C LEU A 227 12.99 10.69 -12.08
N ASN A 228 13.40 11.57 -12.98
CA ASN A 228 14.68 12.27 -12.88
C ASN A 228 14.53 13.56 -12.04
N ALA A 229 15.56 14.38 -11.98
CA ALA A 229 15.54 15.61 -11.19
C ALA A 229 14.42 16.58 -11.60
N GLU A 230 14.16 16.74 -12.91
CA GLU A 230 13.09 17.60 -13.41
C GLU A 230 11.69 17.02 -13.07
N GLY A 231 11.52 15.71 -13.13
CA GLY A 231 10.28 15.05 -12.72
C GLY A 231 9.98 15.24 -11.22
N TYR A 232 10.99 15.11 -10.35
CA TYR A 232 10.82 15.42 -8.92
C TYR A 232 10.54 16.91 -8.68
N LYS A 233 11.16 17.81 -9.45
CA LYS A 233 10.88 19.24 -9.36
C LYS A 233 9.40 19.56 -9.62
N ARG A 234 8.74 18.87 -10.58
CA ARG A 234 7.29 18.99 -10.78
C ARG A 234 6.50 18.63 -9.53
N TRP A 235 6.91 17.55 -8.84
CA TRP A 235 6.27 17.16 -7.59
C TRP A 235 6.54 18.15 -6.46
N VAL A 236 7.74 18.72 -6.38
CA VAL A 236 8.08 19.76 -5.41
C VAL A 236 7.20 21.00 -5.59
N GLU A 237 7.03 21.48 -6.84
CA GLU A 237 6.20 22.64 -7.17
C GLU A 237 4.75 22.50 -6.69
N ILE A 238 4.22 21.28 -6.67
CA ILE A 238 2.87 20.97 -6.19
C ILE A 238 2.82 20.82 -4.67
N LEU A 239 3.80 20.12 -4.09
CA LEU A 239 3.75 19.70 -2.69
C LEU A 239 4.20 20.81 -1.73
N ARG A 240 5.18 21.64 -2.10
CA ARG A 240 5.67 22.71 -1.21
C ARG A 240 4.58 23.64 -0.72
N PRO A 241 3.67 24.18 -1.57
CA PRO A 241 2.60 25.07 -1.11
C PRO A 241 1.59 24.38 -0.18
N LEU A 242 1.48 23.05 -0.24
CA LEU A 242 0.58 22.26 0.61
C LEU A 242 1.20 21.96 1.99
N LEU A 243 2.52 21.80 2.02
CA LEU A 243 3.26 21.37 3.21
C LEU A 243 3.89 22.52 3.98
N ILE A 244 4.35 23.57 3.29
CA ILE A 244 4.99 24.76 3.89
C ILE A 244 3.96 25.90 3.86
N LYS A 245 3.38 26.18 5.02
CA LYS A 245 2.42 27.29 5.22
C LYS A 245 3.09 28.49 5.83
#